data_b3ea46701337ec856cd42f3f4df22209
#
_entry.id   b3ea46701337ec856cd42f3f4df22209
#
_cell.length_a   1.000
_cell.length_b   1.000
_cell.length_c   1.000
_cell.angle_alpha   90.00
_cell.angle_beta   90.00
_cell.angle_gamma   90.00
#
_symmetry.space_group_name_H-M   'P 1'
#
loop_
_entity.id
_entity.type
_entity.pdbx_description
1 polymer ?
#
loop_
_entity_poly.entity_id
_entity_poly.type
_entity_poly.pdbx_seq_one_letter_code
_entity_poly.pdbx_strand_id
1 'polypeptide(L)'
;GCFIDLMGGQYIINVLEPKCWSTGEDEDDPVLYITDLLIHLAGQQMAKKASEAVEGEKLDILIGSQPLKDLPDDEKKEAVKENILRILNEKYGVEEEDFLSAELEIVPAGKARDCGLDRSMIAGYGQDDRVCAYTSLLALLEMEAPKRTACCLLVDKEEIGSVGATGMQSRFFENVVAEIISLQGDYTDLKLRRCLANSKML
;
A
#
# COMPACT_ATOMS: atom_id res chain seq x y z
N GLY A 1 -11.81 8.81 -2.41
CA GLY A 1 -13.23 8.42 -2.44
C GLY A 1 -13.43 7.19 -3.32
N CYS A 2 -14.05 6.16 -2.78
CA CYS A 2 -14.43 4.98 -3.57
C CYS A 2 -15.72 5.28 -4.32
N PHE A 3 -15.73 5.10 -5.64
CA PHE A 3 -16.95 5.15 -6.45
C PHE A 3 -17.51 3.73 -6.60
N ILE A 4 -18.74 3.53 -6.21
CA ILE A 4 -19.46 2.29 -6.46
C ILE A 4 -20.69 2.64 -7.30
N ASP A 5 -20.74 2.12 -8.53
CA ASP A 5 -21.94 2.21 -9.38
C ASP A 5 -22.79 0.96 -9.17
N LEU A 6 -23.95 1.16 -8.60
CA LEU A 6 -24.94 0.11 -8.40
C LEU A 6 -26.17 0.40 -9.23
N MET A 7 -26.32 -0.30 -10.36
CA MET A 7 -27.51 -0.25 -11.20
C MET A 7 -27.93 1.17 -11.65
N GLY A 8 -26.95 1.98 -12.09
CA GLY A 8 -27.18 3.35 -12.57
C GLY A 8 -27.28 4.42 -11.49
N GLY A 9 -27.03 4.10 -10.24
CA GLY A 9 -26.89 5.04 -9.14
C GLY A 9 -25.45 5.15 -8.66
N GLN A 10 -24.85 6.33 -8.74
CA GLN A 10 -23.53 6.57 -8.16
C GLN A 10 -23.67 6.86 -6.66
N TYR A 11 -23.03 6.04 -5.84
CA TYR A 11 -22.94 6.26 -4.41
C TYR A 11 -21.50 6.68 -4.04
N ILE A 12 -21.38 7.84 -3.40
CA ILE A 12 -20.10 8.29 -2.85
C ILE A 12 -20.07 7.88 -1.38
N ILE A 13 -19.22 6.92 -1.05
CA ILE A 13 -18.89 6.61 0.34
C ILE A 13 -17.72 7.51 0.70
N ASN A 14 -17.93 8.49 1.57
CA ASN A 14 -16.87 9.26 2.18
C ASN A 14 -16.09 8.34 3.15
N VAL A 15 -15.09 7.68 2.61
CA VAL A 15 -14.01 7.16 3.44
C VAL A 15 -13.12 8.36 3.75
N LEU A 16 -12.69 8.51 5.00
CA LEU A 16 -11.62 9.45 5.36
C LEU A 16 -10.51 9.28 4.31
N GLU A 17 -10.24 10.34 3.55
CA GLU A 17 -9.18 10.28 2.54
C GLU A 17 -7.84 10.16 3.27
N PRO A 18 -7.20 8.98 3.31
CA PRO A 18 -5.85 8.92 3.82
C PRO A 18 -4.96 9.76 2.89
N LYS A 19 -4.12 10.59 3.45
CA LYS A 19 -3.04 11.20 2.67
C LYS A 19 -2.14 10.05 2.20
N CYS A 20 -2.14 9.79 0.91
CA CYS A 20 -1.28 8.78 0.31
C CYS A 20 -0.24 9.50 -0.57
N TRP A 21 1.02 9.16 -0.39
CA TRP A 21 2.11 9.63 -1.22
C TRP A 21 3.13 8.53 -1.44
N SER A 22 3.83 8.59 -2.56
CA SER A 22 4.93 7.69 -2.90
C SER A 22 6.12 8.49 -3.42
N THR A 23 7.29 7.92 -3.37
CA THR A 23 8.52 8.47 -3.94
C THR A 23 9.42 7.35 -4.45
N GLY A 24 10.28 7.62 -5.42
CA GLY A 24 11.23 6.65 -5.99
C GLY A 24 10.73 5.93 -7.23
N GLU A 25 9.54 6.28 -7.75
CA GLU A 25 9.01 5.67 -8.98
C GLU A 25 9.49 6.38 -10.24
N ASP A 26 9.62 7.68 -10.20
CA ASP A 26 10.13 8.48 -11.32
C ASP A 26 11.66 8.62 -11.25
N GLU A 27 12.29 8.85 -12.40
CA GLU A 27 13.76 8.93 -12.51
C GLU A 27 14.36 10.09 -11.69
N ASP A 28 13.60 11.16 -11.52
CA ASP A 28 13.99 12.34 -10.75
C ASP A 28 13.64 12.25 -9.26
N ASP A 29 12.93 11.21 -8.84
CA ASP A 29 12.59 11.00 -7.44
C ASP A 29 13.79 10.53 -6.63
N PRO A 30 13.92 10.97 -5.37
CA PRO A 30 14.91 10.41 -4.48
C PRO A 30 14.55 8.97 -4.13
N VAL A 31 15.56 8.10 -4.10
CA VAL A 31 15.41 6.73 -3.61
C VAL A 31 15.93 6.62 -2.18
N LEU A 32 15.28 5.80 -1.38
CA LEU A 32 15.70 5.43 -0.04
C LEU A 32 16.50 4.13 -0.11
N TYR A 33 17.32 3.87 0.88
CA TYR A 33 18.20 2.71 0.87
C TYR A 33 18.20 2.00 2.22
N ILE A 34 18.05 0.69 2.18
CA ILE A 34 18.26 -0.17 3.35
C ILE A 34 19.74 -0.54 3.34
N THR A 35 20.47 -0.11 4.37
CA THR A 35 21.89 -0.41 4.50
C THR A 35 22.08 -1.82 5.05
N ASP A 36 23.14 -2.49 4.64
CA ASP A 36 23.52 -3.79 5.16
C ASP A 36 25.03 -3.83 5.47
N LEU A 37 25.45 -4.85 6.16
CA LEU A 37 26.85 -5.05 6.50
C LEU A 37 27.69 -5.40 5.26
N LEU A 38 28.90 -4.86 5.22
CA LEU A 38 29.92 -5.32 4.29
C LEU A 38 30.24 -6.79 4.56
N ILE A 39 30.56 -7.54 3.50
CA ILE A 39 30.88 -8.98 3.61
C ILE A 39 31.99 -9.26 4.66
N HIS A 40 32.92 -8.35 4.83
CA HIS A 40 33.98 -8.46 5.81
C HIS A 40 33.52 -8.36 7.27
N LEU A 41 32.34 -7.77 7.50
CA LEU A 41 31.71 -7.60 8.82
C LEU A 41 30.53 -8.56 9.03
N ALA A 42 30.08 -9.24 7.99
CA ALA A 42 28.87 -10.05 7.97
C ALA A 42 29.09 -11.51 8.41
N GLY A 43 30.24 -11.88 9.00
CA GLY A 43 30.57 -13.26 9.31
C GLY A 43 29.54 -14.00 10.15
N GLN A 44 28.95 -13.34 11.15
CA GLN A 44 27.90 -13.94 11.97
C GLN A 44 26.58 -14.07 11.21
N GLN A 45 26.21 -13.07 10.40
CA GLN A 45 25.01 -13.08 9.57
C GLN A 45 25.08 -14.17 8.49
N MET A 46 26.23 -14.30 7.84
CA MET A 46 26.48 -15.31 6.80
C MET A 46 26.47 -16.75 7.32
N ALA A 47 26.67 -16.95 8.61
CA ALA A 47 26.59 -18.27 9.26
C ALA A 47 25.15 -18.69 9.62
N LYS A 48 24.19 -17.79 9.52
CA LYS A 48 22.78 -18.08 9.81
C LYS A 48 22.11 -18.83 8.67
N LYS A 49 20.98 -19.49 8.96
CA LYS A 49 20.11 -20.03 7.92
C LYS A 49 19.54 -18.88 7.09
N ALA A 50 19.21 -19.14 5.83
CA ALA A 50 18.65 -18.12 4.93
C ALA A 50 17.40 -17.45 5.51
N SER A 51 16.55 -18.20 6.19
CA SER A 51 15.33 -17.69 6.86
C SER A 51 15.59 -16.79 8.08
N GLU A 52 16.82 -16.75 8.57
CA GLU A 52 17.23 -16.00 9.77
C GLU A 52 18.28 -14.91 9.43
N ALA A 53 18.77 -14.90 8.20
CA ALA A 53 19.87 -14.02 7.79
C ALA A 53 19.45 -12.55 7.71
N VAL A 54 18.18 -12.31 7.31
CA VAL A 54 17.60 -10.98 7.25
C VAL A 54 16.56 -10.87 8.36
N GLU A 55 16.87 -10.05 9.36
CA GLU A 55 15.97 -9.78 10.48
C GLU A 55 15.19 -8.50 10.18
N GLY A 56 13.87 -8.61 9.97
CA GLY A 56 13.00 -7.47 9.61
C GLY A 56 13.12 -6.30 10.56
N GLU A 57 13.23 -6.57 11.86
CA GLU A 57 13.42 -5.57 12.93
C GLU A 57 14.73 -4.74 12.81
N LYS A 58 15.65 -5.16 11.95
CA LYS A 58 16.94 -4.51 11.74
C LYS A 58 17.07 -3.84 10.38
N LEU A 59 16.00 -3.83 9.61
CA LEU A 59 15.96 -3.20 8.30
C LEU A 59 15.67 -1.69 8.44
N ASP A 60 16.68 -0.95 8.90
CA ASP A 60 16.60 0.51 8.99
C ASP A 60 16.79 1.16 7.62
N ILE A 61 16.00 2.19 7.35
CA ILE A 61 16.02 2.91 6.09
C ILE A 61 16.83 4.18 6.23
N LEU A 62 17.82 4.34 5.37
CA LEU A 62 18.56 5.58 5.24
C LEU A 62 17.74 6.60 4.43
N ILE A 63 17.22 7.61 5.13
CA ILE A 63 16.34 8.64 4.54
C ILE A 63 17.06 9.97 4.30
N GLY A 64 18.21 10.21 4.90
CA GLY A 64 18.98 11.42 4.70
C GLY A 64 20.08 11.59 5.74
N SER A 65 20.95 12.57 5.50
CA SER A 65 22.11 12.82 6.36
C SER A 65 22.45 14.31 6.51
N GLN A 66 21.77 15.21 5.81
CA GLN A 66 22.09 16.64 5.86
C GLN A 66 21.37 17.30 7.05
N PRO A 67 22.11 17.96 7.94
CA PRO A 67 21.48 18.72 9.00
C PRO A 67 20.84 20.00 8.49
N LEU A 68 19.76 20.43 9.14
CA LEU A 68 19.22 21.77 8.97
C LEU A 68 20.25 22.80 9.47
N LYS A 69 20.44 23.87 8.70
CA LYS A 69 21.36 24.95 9.05
C LYS A 69 20.66 25.94 9.99
N ASP A 70 21.48 26.65 10.76
CA ASP A 70 21.03 27.78 11.61
C ASP A 70 20.07 27.42 12.75
N LEU A 71 20.18 26.18 13.27
CA LEU A 71 19.48 25.78 14.48
C LEU A 71 20.17 26.27 15.77
N PRO A 72 19.41 26.56 16.84
CA PRO A 72 19.95 26.77 18.17
C PRO A 72 20.82 25.60 18.65
N ASP A 73 21.76 25.86 19.54
CA ASP A 73 22.74 24.84 19.96
C ASP A 73 22.11 23.62 20.65
N ASP A 74 21.00 23.79 21.33
CA ASP A 74 20.22 22.75 21.98
C ASP A 74 19.44 21.85 21.00
N GLU A 75 19.12 22.35 19.82
CA GLU A 75 18.40 21.62 18.76
C GLU A 75 19.34 20.94 17.74
N LYS A 76 20.63 21.23 17.76
CA LYS A 76 21.60 20.69 16.79
C LYS A 76 21.68 19.14 16.78
N LYS A 77 21.31 18.49 17.87
CA LYS A 77 21.30 17.01 17.94
C LYS A 77 20.29 16.38 16.99
N GLU A 78 19.16 17.04 16.78
CA GLU A 78 18.07 16.57 15.93
C GLU A 78 18.07 17.22 14.53
N ALA A 79 19.13 17.97 14.19
CA ALA A 79 19.18 18.79 12.98
C ALA A 79 18.95 18.03 11.66
N VAL A 80 19.31 16.76 11.60
CA VAL A 80 19.02 15.90 10.44
C VAL A 80 17.54 15.55 10.39
N LYS A 81 16.96 15.14 11.52
CA LYS A 81 15.53 14.86 11.65
C LYS A 81 14.70 16.08 11.27
N GLU A 82 15.04 17.24 11.81
CA GLU A 82 14.35 18.50 11.51
C GLU A 82 14.38 18.84 10.02
N ASN A 83 15.52 18.63 9.35
CA ASN A 83 15.61 18.85 7.92
C ASN A 83 14.74 17.87 7.11
N ILE A 84 14.69 16.60 7.52
CA ILE A 84 13.84 15.60 6.86
C ILE A 84 12.36 15.93 7.07
N LEU A 85 11.94 16.26 8.28
CA LEU A 85 10.56 16.68 8.57
C LEU A 85 10.15 17.91 7.75
N ARG A 86 11.04 18.90 7.64
CA ARG A 86 10.81 20.06 6.79
C ARG A 86 10.60 19.67 5.31
N ILE A 87 11.46 18.80 4.76
CA ILE A 87 11.32 18.31 3.38
C ILE A 87 10.01 17.55 3.17
N LEU A 88 9.63 16.69 4.10
CA LEU A 88 8.38 15.94 4.06
C LEU A 88 7.16 16.88 4.13
N ASN A 89 7.23 17.89 4.98
CA ASN A 89 6.17 18.88 5.07
C ASN A 89 6.05 19.72 3.78
N GLU A 90 7.16 20.24 3.28
CA GLU A 90 7.17 21.06 2.06
C GLU A 90 6.70 20.29 0.81
N LYS A 91 7.10 19.02 0.67
CA LYS A 91 6.79 18.22 -0.52
C LYS A 91 5.43 17.51 -0.42
N TYR A 92 5.07 17.01 0.74
CA TYR A 92 3.91 16.12 0.91
C TYR A 92 2.89 16.61 1.96
N GLY A 93 3.18 17.70 2.68
CA GLY A 93 2.34 18.21 3.75
C GLY A 93 2.27 17.25 4.96
N VAL A 94 3.30 16.44 5.17
CA VAL A 94 3.39 15.48 6.29
C VAL A 94 4.05 16.16 7.49
N GLU A 95 3.47 15.98 8.65
CA GLU A 95 3.98 16.45 9.95
C GLU A 95 4.45 15.28 10.81
N GLU A 96 5.25 15.54 11.83
CA GLU A 96 5.77 14.47 12.71
C GLU A 96 4.64 13.68 13.37
N GLU A 97 3.54 14.32 13.73
CA GLU A 97 2.38 13.68 14.35
C GLU A 97 1.68 12.68 13.42
N ASP A 98 1.77 12.88 12.10
CA ASP A 98 1.17 11.96 11.12
C ASP A 98 1.79 10.55 11.21
N PHE A 99 3.06 10.43 11.62
CA PHE A 99 3.74 9.15 11.77
C PHE A 99 3.17 8.27 12.89
N LEU A 100 2.40 8.82 13.83
CA LEU A 100 1.74 8.05 14.88
C LEU A 100 0.65 7.12 14.34
N SER A 101 0.08 7.45 13.18
CA SER A 101 -0.98 6.69 12.53
C SER A 101 -0.64 6.28 11.09
N ALA A 102 0.56 6.59 10.61
CA ALA A 102 0.98 6.25 9.26
C ALA A 102 1.26 4.75 9.13
N GLU A 103 0.91 4.21 7.98
CA GLU A 103 1.40 2.93 7.49
C GLU A 103 2.46 3.22 6.42
N LEU A 104 3.68 2.73 6.64
CA LEU A 104 4.82 2.97 5.77
C LEU A 104 5.24 1.66 5.12
N GLU A 105 5.30 1.65 3.81
CA GLU A 105 5.71 0.50 3.03
C GLU A 105 6.96 0.83 2.22
N ILE A 106 7.95 -0.02 2.32
CA ILE A 106 9.22 0.12 1.60
C ILE A 106 9.25 -0.96 0.53
N VAL A 107 9.30 -0.52 -0.71
CA VAL A 107 9.24 -1.39 -1.89
C VAL A 107 10.41 -1.10 -2.83
N PRO A 108 10.79 -2.05 -3.70
CA PRO A 108 11.79 -1.79 -4.73
C PRO A 108 11.39 -0.60 -5.61
N ALA A 109 12.30 0.35 -5.75
CA ALA A 109 12.11 1.54 -6.57
C ALA A 109 12.25 1.24 -8.06
N GLY A 110 11.58 2.02 -8.88
CA GLY A 110 11.71 2.05 -10.33
C GLY A 110 10.57 1.40 -11.09
N LYS A 111 10.46 1.79 -12.34
CA LYS A 111 9.41 1.35 -13.27
C LYS A 111 9.68 -0.04 -13.81
N ALA A 112 8.63 -0.71 -14.25
CA ALA A 112 8.73 -1.94 -15.02
C ALA A 112 9.53 -1.71 -16.33
N ARG A 113 10.29 -2.71 -16.76
CA ARG A 113 11.17 -2.67 -17.94
C ARG A 113 11.08 -3.94 -18.73
N ASP A 114 11.42 -3.83 -20.01
CA ASP A 114 11.67 -5.01 -20.84
C ASP A 114 12.79 -5.88 -20.23
N CYS A 115 12.56 -7.18 -20.19
CA CYS A 115 13.49 -8.17 -19.66
C CYS A 115 13.84 -9.20 -20.72
N GLY A 116 15.11 -9.67 -20.68
CA GLY A 116 15.70 -10.54 -21.67
C GLY A 116 16.36 -9.77 -22.82
N LEU A 117 17.31 -10.42 -23.52
CA LEU A 117 17.98 -9.81 -24.67
C LEU A 117 17.01 -9.55 -25.83
N ASP A 118 16.00 -10.38 -25.96
CA ASP A 118 14.92 -10.29 -26.95
C ASP A 118 13.73 -9.43 -26.50
N ARG A 119 13.79 -8.90 -25.26
CA ARG A 119 12.73 -8.08 -24.66
C ARG A 119 11.35 -8.74 -24.62
N SER A 120 11.31 -10.06 -24.51
CA SER A 120 10.07 -10.84 -24.53
C SER A 120 9.35 -10.90 -23.19
N MET A 121 9.96 -10.43 -22.12
CA MET A 121 9.42 -10.44 -20.76
C MET A 121 9.40 -9.02 -20.16
N ILE A 122 8.69 -8.87 -19.06
CA ILE A 122 8.66 -7.63 -18.29
C ILE A 122 9.19 -7.91 -16.89
N ALA A 123 10.20 -7.18 -16.47
CA ALA A 123 10.68 -7.15 -15.10
C ALA A 123 10.05 -5.97 -14.35
N GLY A 124 9.43 -6.21 -13.23
CA GLY A 124 8.80 -5.18 -12.42
C GLY A 124 8.47 -5.73 -11.05
N TYR A 125 8.44 -4.86 -10.05
CA TYR A 125 7.97 -5.20 -8.72
C TYR A 125 6.45 -5.41 -8.73
N GLY A 126 5.96 -6.38 -7.94
CA GLY A 126 4.54 -6.62 -7.75
C GLY A 126 3.82 -7.22 -8.97
N GLN A 127 4.52 -7.98 -9.83
CA GLN A 127 3.90 -8.78 -10.89
C GLN A 127 2.90 -9.78 -10.30
N ASP A 128 3.26 -10.43 -9.23
CA ASP A 128 2.38 -11.12 -8.34
C ASP A 128 1.91 -10.11 -7.26
N ASP A 129 0.62 -9.75 -7.21
CA ASP A 129 -0.44 -10.33 -8.08
C ASP A 129 -1.10 -9.29 -9.02
N ARG A 130 -0.39 -8.22 -9.39
CA ARG A 130 -0.96 -7.19 -10.30
C ARG A 130 -1.53 -7.74 -11.59
N VAL A 131 -0.98 -8.84 -12.11
CA VAL A 131 -1.51 -9.49 -13.30
C VAL A 131 -2.91 -10.06 -13.05
N CYS A 132 -3.16 -10.63 -11.87
CA CYS A 132 -4.48 -11.13 -11.49
C CYS A 132 -5.44 -9.99 -11.15
N ALA A 133 -4.95 -8.98 -10.42
CA ALA A 133 -5.72 -7.79 -10.07
C ALA A 133 -6.20 -7.03 -11.32
N TYR A 134 -5.31 -6.83 -12.29
CA TYR A 134 -5.62 -6.14 -13.54
C TYR A 134 -6.65 -6.88 -14.38
N THR A 135 -6.49 -8.19 -14.57
CA THR A 135 -7.45 -9.00 -15.34
C THR A 135 -8.82 -9.09 -14.65
N SER A 136 -8.86 -9.13 -13.32
CA SER A 136 -10.11 -9.08 -12.57
C SER A 136 -10.84 -7.75 -12.75
N LEU A 137 -10.10 -6.63 -12.74
CA LEU A 137 -10.66 -5.31 -13.00
C LEU A 137 -11.20 -5.21 -14.44
N LEU A 138 -10.44 -5.67 -15.44
CA LEU A 138 -10.88 -5.67 -16.83
C LEU A 138 -12.15 -6.50 -17.01
N ALA A 139 -12.23 -7.67 -16.41
CA ALA A 139 -13.43 -8.51 -16.47
C ALA A 139 -14.68 -7.78 -15.94
N LEU A 140 -14.53 -6.97 -14.89
CA LEU A 140 -15.62 -6.13 -14.38
C LEU A 140 -15.99 -5.02 -15.36
N LEU A 141 -14.99 -4.31 -15.91
CA LEU A 141 -15.21 -3.16 -16.82
C LEU A 141 -15.82 -3.57 -18.17
N GLU A 142 -15.51 -4.77 -18.65
CA GLU A 142 -16.05 -5.30 -19.91
C GLU A 142 -17.45 -5.92 -19.77
N MET A 143 -18.00 -5.95 -18.58
CA MET A 143 -19.31 -6.50 -18.30
C MET A 143 -20.41 -5.54 -18.76
N GLU A 144 -21.23 -5.89 -19.74
CA GLU A 144 -22.26 -5.01 -20.30
C GLU A 144 -23.47 -5.09 -19.38
N ALA A 145 -24.15 -5.69 -18.88
CA ALA A 145 -25.38 -5.60 -18.10
C ALA A 145 -25.51 -6.75 -17.08
N PRO A 146 -24.81 -6.67 -15.96
CA PRO A 146 -24.87 -7.72 -14.97
C PRO A 146 -26.27 -7.81 -14.35
N LYS A 147 -26.82 -9.02 -14.27
CA LYS A 147 -28.11 -9.29 -13.62
C LYS A 147 -28.06 -9.12 -12.10
N ARG A 148 -26.89 -9.09 -11.53
CA ARG A 148 -26.61 -8.93 -10.10
C ARG A 148 -25.48 -7.94 -9.94
N THR A 149 -25.40 -7.32 -8.79
CA THR A 149 -24.26 -6.46 -8.45
C THR A 149 -22.95 -7.24 -8.61
N ALA A 150 -22.03 -6.70 -9.41
CA ALA A 150 -20.69 -7.21 -9.58
C ALA A 150 -19.71 -6.31 -8.81
N CYS A 151 -18.70 -6.90 -8.23
CA CYS A 151 -17.68 -6.19 -7.47
C CYS A 151 -16.32 -6.78 -7.74
N CYS A 152 -15.33 -5.95 -8.03
CA CYS A 152 -13.93 -6.32 -8.04
C CYS A 152 -13.30 -5.83 -6.75
N LEU A 153 -12.70 -6.73 -5.98
CA LEU A 153 -12.00 -6.43 -4.74
C LEU A 153 -10.51 -6.50 -4.99
N LEU A 154 -9.84 -5.38 -4.81
CA LEU A 154 -8.39 -5.29 -4.83
C LEU A 154 -7.95 -5.06 -3.39
N VAL A 155 -7.37 -6.07 -2.80
CA VAL A 155 -6.98 -6.09 -1.38
C VAL A 155 -5.46 -6.08 -1.26
N ASP A 156 -4.98 -5.56 -0.15
CA ASP A 156 -3.58 -5.49 0.18
C ASP A 156 -3.16 -6.64 1.10
N LYS A 157 -1.84 -6.89 1.19
CA LYS A 157 -1.20 -7.78 2.16
C LYS A 157 -1.55 -9.27 2.00
N GLU A 158 -1.88 -9.71 0.79
CA GLU A 158 -2.15 -11.12 0.52
C GLU A 158 -0.93 -12.00 0.85
N GLU A 159 0.25 -11.61 0.41
CA GLU A 159 1.51 -12.35 0.56
C GLU A 159 1.94 -12.57 2.01
N ILE A 160 1.48 -11.74 2.93
CA ILE A 160 1.74 -11.88 4.36
C ILE A 160 0.56 -12.48 5.13
N GLY A 161 -0.43 -13.07 4.42
CA GLY A 161 -1.59 -13.75 5.01
C GLY A 161 -2.84 -12.90 5.13
N SER A 162 -2.99 -11.87 4.31
CA SER A 162 -4.18 -10.99 4.25
C SER A 162 -4.50 -10.28 5.57
N VAL A 163 -3.49 -10.03 6.37
CA VAL A 163 -3.60 -9.34 7.67
C VAL A 163 -3.67 -7.82 7.52
N GLY A 164 -3.97 -7.10 8.59
CA GLY A 164 -4.04 -5.65 8.61
C GLY A 164 -5.44 -5.09 8.36
N ALA A 165 -5.56 -3.77 8.38
CA ALA A 165 -6.84 -3.05 8.31
C ALA A 165 -7.48 -3.10 6.91
N THR A 166 -6.69 -3.33 5.87
CA THR A 166 -7.08 -3.33 4.45
C THR A 166 -7.00 -4.70 3.79
N GLY A 167 -6.45 -5.71 4.48
CA GLY A 167 -6.39 -7.08 4.01
C GLY A 167 -7.75 -7.78 4.00
N MET A 168 -7.83 -8.93 3.34
CA MET A 168 -9.08 -9.68 3.20
C MET A 168 -9.62 -10.23 4.53
N GLN A 169 -8.79 -10.39 5.56
CA GLN A 169 -9.22 -10.76 6.90
C GLN A 169 -9.85 -9.60 7.70
N SER A 170 -9.75 -8.37 7.18
CA SER A 170 -10.39 -7.22 7.79
C SER A 170 -11.91 -7.24 7.59
N ARG A 171 -12.61 -6.43 8.34
CA ARG A 171 -14.05 -6.22 8.12
C ARG A 171 -14.35 -5.13 7.08
N PHE A 172 -13.36 -4.62 6.38
CA PHE A 172 -13.54 -3.51 5.46
C PHE A 172 -14.59 -3.82 4.40
N PHE A 173 -14.48 -4.96 3.71
CA PHE A 173 -15.42 -5.35 2.67
C PHE A 173 -16.84 -5.57 3.23
N GLU A 174 -16.96 -6.29 4.35
CA GLU A 174 -18.25 -6.51 5.01
C GLU A 174 -18.94 -5.19 5.38
N ASN A 175 -18.18 -4.24 5.92
CA ASN A 175 -18.67 -2.92 6.26
C ASN A 175 -19.12 -2.13 5.03
N VAL A 176 -18.37 -2.17 3.93
CA VAL A 176 -18.76 -1.53 2.66
C VAL A 176 -20.08 -2.11 2.15
N VAL A 177 -20.25 -3.41 2.18
CA VAL A 177 -21.52 -4.05 1.77
C VAL A 177 -22.67 -3.64 2.70
N ALA A 178 -22.43 -3.53 4.00
CA ALA A 178 -23.42 -3.07 4.97
C ALA A 178 -23.85 -1.63 4.69
N GLU A 179 -22.92 -0.73 4.40
CA GLU A 179 -23.21 0.65 4.01
C GLU A 179 -24.04 0.73 2.72
N ILE A 180 -23.69 -0.06 1.71
CA ILE A 180 -24.44 -0.13 0.46
C ILE A 180 -25.90 -0.57 0.71
N ILE A 181 -26.09 -1.60 1.53
CA ILE A 181 -27.43 -2.07 1.90
C ILE A 181 -28.20 -0.98 2.67
N SER A 182 -27.51 -0.25 3.55
CA SER A 182 -28.09 0.85 4.32
C SER A 182 -28.56 1.99 3.41
N LEU A 183 -27.78 2.34 2.39
CA LEU A 183 -28.17 3.36 1.39
C LEU A 183 -29.39 2.96 0.56
N GLN A 184 -29.64 1.67 0.40
CA GLN A 184 -30.84 1.16 -0.28
C GLN A 184 -32.09 1.14 0.61
N GLY A 185 -31.94 1.47 1.88
CA GLY A 185 -32.99 1.45 2.89
C GLY A 185 -33.15 0.11 3.62
N ASP A 186 -33.77 0.16 4.80
CA ASP A 186 -34.08 -1.03 5.62
C ASP A 186 -32.89 -1.95 5.91
N TYR A 187 -31.78 -1.42 6.36
CA TYR A 187 -30.64 -2.23 6.79
C TYR A 187 -31.03 -3.14 7.97
N THR A 188 -30.63 -4.39 7.88
CA THR A 188 -30.61 -5.33 9.01
C THR A 188 -29.40 -6.25 8.88
N ASP A 189 -28.84 -6.68 10.00
CA ASP A 189 -27.74 -7.66 10.03
C ASP A 189 -28.09 -8.96 9.27
N LEU A 190 -29.34 -9.37 9.31
CA LEU A 190 -29.82 -10.53 8.55
C LEU A 190 -29.78 -10.29 7.03
N LYS A 191 -30.07 -9.06 6.56
CA LYS A 191 -29.94 -8.73 5.13
C LYS A 191 -28.51 -8.80 4.67
N LEU A 192 -27.56 -8.27 5.45
CA LEU A 192 -26.13 -8.36 5.17
C LEU A 192 -25.69 -9.83 5.04
N ARG A 193 -26.00 -10.65 6.03
CA ARG A 193 -25.66 -12.08 6.02
C ARG A 193 -26.24 -12.82 4.83
N ARG A 194 -27.49 -12.55 4.48
CA ARG A 194 -28.14 -13.13 3.29
C ARG A 194 -27.51 -12.65 2.00
N CYS A 195 -27.12 -11.38 1.91
CA CYS A 195 -26.42 -10.83 0.77
C CYS A 195 -25.12 -11.57 0.53
N LEU A 196 -24.28 -11.68 1.56
CA LEU A 196 -22.99 -12.38 1.48
C LEU A 196 -23.18 -13.88 1.18
N ALA A 197 -24.10 -14.55 1.84
CA ALA A 197 -24.38 -15.98 1.61
C ALA A 197 -24.91 -16.30 0.20
N ASN A 198 -25.59 -15.36 -0.44
CA ASN A 198 -26.08 -15.50 -1.81
C ASN A 198 -25.11 -14.95 -2.87
N SER A 199 -23.99 -14.38 -2.47
CA SER A 199 -22.92 -13.94 -3.37
C SER A 199 -22.07 -15.10 -3.81
N LYS A 200 -21.41 -14.94 -4.94
CA LYS A 200 -20.40 -15.87 -5.45
C LYS A 200 -19.08 -15.13 -5.55
N MET A 201 -18.03 -15.71 -5.07
CA MET A 201 -16.67 -15.29 -5.30
C MET A 201 -16.06 -16.21 -6.37
N LEU A 202 -15.40 -15.62 -7.32
CA LEU A 202 -14.70 -16.30 -8.41
C LEU A 202 -13.20 -16.09 -8.23
#